data_686ce7919fdc7838d6fa768346cab140
#
_entry.id   686ce7919fdc7838d6fa768346cab140
#
_cell.length_a   1.000
_cell.length_b   1.000
_cell.length_c   1.000
_cell.angle_alpha   90.00
_cell.angle_beta   90.00
_cell.angle_gamma   90.00
#
_symmetry.space_group_name_H-M   'P 1'
#
loop_
_entity.id
_entity.type
_entity.pdbx_description
1 polymer ?
#
loop_
_entity_poly.entity_id
_entity_poly.type
_entity_poly.pdbx_seq_one_letter_code
_entity_poly.pdbx_strand_id
1 'polypeptide(L)'
;MLTTFLSLFFELTQLSGLYFLYPGPYRLADIDDIIQNTTGGCIGYALGALALWLLPSRDKIDEEALKAGSQVSQIRVGLSLLIDTIIVAIPYNLSNTTIPFSLFIALYFAVIPLFNRKTLGSALLRFKLSYEKQRISRTMLRGLLITIYFHLIPDSLLFLTNEFNKTPDSMLFLTLFPIMFAALILLFIITVVLMLMNKRFLFDRLSGSSYTSTVQNEQSAVIDTVETQAETQAEAEKDI
;
A
#
# COMPACT_ATOMS: atom_id res chain seq x y z
N MET A 1 -1.47 -16.63 22.74
CA MET A 1 -0.96 -18.02 22.66
C MET A 1 0.03 -18.20 21.48
N LEU A 2 -0.34 -17.91 20.23
CA LEU A 2 0.59 -18.08 19.08
C LEU A 2 1.85 -17.20 19.20
N THR A 3 1.70 -15.92 19.56
CA THR A 3 2.82 -14.97 19.75
C THR A 3 3.78 -15.42 20.85
N THR A 4 3.26 -15.90 21.96
CA THR A 4 4.08 -16.45 23.06
C THR A 4 4.85 -17.68 22.61
N PHE A 5 4.20 -18.57 21.87
CA PHE A 5 4.83 -19.77 21.34
C PHE A 5 5.94 -19.43 20.33
N LEU A 6 5.69 -18.51 19.41
CA LEU A 6 6.69 -18.05 18.45
C LEU A 6 7.86 -17.36 19.14
N SER A 7 7.60 -16.51 20.13
CA SER A 7 8.67 -15.86 20.88
C SER A 7 9.54 -16.87 21.62
N LEU A 8 8.92 -17.83 22.30
CA LEU A 8 9.65 -18.93 22.96
C LEU A 8 10.45 -19.77 21.96
N PHE A 9 9.89 -20.04 20.80
CA PHE A 9 10.59 -20.76 19.74
C PHE A 9 11.85 -20.01 19.27
N PHE A 10 11.79 -18.69 19.08
CA PHE A 10 12.96 -17.89 18.72
C PHE A 10 14.01 -17.88 19.85
N GLU A 11 13.60 -17.73 21.10
CA GLU A 11 14.50 -17.76 22.25
C GLU A 11 15.24 -19.11 22.37
N LEU A 12 14.51 -20.22 22.22
CA LEU A 12 15.11 -21.56 22.22
C LEU A 12 16.05 -21.77 21.03
N THR A 13 15.70 -21.24 19.87
CA THR A 13 16.55 -21.31 18.67
C THR A 13 17.87 -20.57 18.90
N GLN A 14 17.84 -19.38 19.51
CA GLN A 14 19.04 -18.60 19.84
C GLN A 14 19.88 -19.28 20.93
N LEU A 15 19.24 -19.78 21.98
CA LEU A 15 19.89 -20.48 23.07
C LEU A 15 20.58 -21.78 22.63
N SER A 16 19.97 -22.50 21.66
CA SER A 16 20.54 -23.73 21.11
C SER A 16 21.69 -23.51 20.11
N GLY A 17 22.09 -22.27 19.86
CA GLY A 17 23.07 -21.94 18.81
C GLY A 17 22.59 -22.34 17.42
N LEU A 18 21.33 -22.01 17.08
CA LEU A 18 20.65 -22.43 15.87
C LEU A 18 20.66 -23.96 15.68
N TYR A 19 20.16 -24.67 16.68
CA TYR A 19 20.12 -26.13 16.70
C TYR A 19 21.50 -26.78 16.54
N PHE A 20 22.48 -26.28 17.32
CA PHE A 20 23.85 -26.75 17.35
C PHE A 20 24.68 -26.48 16.06
N LEU A 21 24.20 -25.57 15.20
CA LEU A 21 24.97 -25.12 14.05
C LEU A 21 26.20 -24.27 14.48
N TYR A 22 26.08 -23.56 15.59
CA TYR A 22 27.16 -22.81 16.24
C TYR A 22 27.65 -23.54 17.50
N PRO A 23 28.94 -23.44 17.84
CA PRO A 23 29.52 -24.13 19.01
C PRO A 23 29.06 -23.61 20.37
N GLY A 24 28.18 -22.63 20.40
CA GLY A 24 27.62 -22.06 21.63
C GLY A 24 26.36 -21.26 21.39
N PRO A 25 25.64 -20.81 22.44
CA PRO A 25 24.45 -20.00 22.29
C PRO A 25 24.80 -18.68 21.61
N TYR A 26 23.99 -18.33 20.62
CA TYR A 26 24.12 -17.05 19.91
C TYR A 26 23.76 -15.87 20.83
N ARG A 27 22.74 -16.06 21.67
CA ARG A 27 22.30 -15.14 22.71
C ARG A 27 21.70 -15.94 23.88
N LEU A 28 21.78 -15.41 25.09
CA LEU A 28 21.07 -15.98 26.22
C LEU A 28 19.57 -15.76 26.06
N ALA A 29 18.77 -16.75 26.46
CA ALA A 29 17.32 -16.60 26.42
C ALA A 29 16.88 -15.53 27.44
N ASP A 30 16.07 -14.59 27.00
CA ASP A 30 15.58 -13.48 27.81
C ASP A 30 14.06 -13.57 27.97
N ILE A 31 13.63 -13.66 29.22
CA ILE A 31 12.20 -13.72 29.57
C ILE A 31 11.52 -12.40 29.21
N ASP A 32 12.21 -11.28 29.30
CA ASP A 32 11.67 -9.96 28.96
C ASP A 32 11.31 -9.87 27.48
N ASP A 33 12.08 -10.49 26.60
CA ASP A 33 11.78 -10.56 25.16
C ASP A 33 10.47 -11.35 24.91
N ILE A 34 10.24 -12.44 25.66
CA ILE A 34 9.00 -13.20 25.56
C ILE A 34 7.81 -12.37 26.05
N ILE A 35 7.95 -11.66 27.17
CA ILE A 35 6.90 -10.81 27.73
C ILE A 35 6.58 -9.66 26.76
N GLN A 36 7.59 -8.96 26.25
CA GLN A 36 7.43 -7.83 25.33
C GLN A 36 6.77 -8.26 24.02
N ASN A 37 7.24 -9.34 23.41
CA ASN A 37 6.68 -9.87 22.16
C ASN A 37 5.24 -10.36 22.35
N THR A 38 4.95 -11.01 23.48
CA THR A 38 3.58 -11.47 23.80
C THR A 38 2.65 -10.29 24.04
N THR A 39 3.09 -9.30 24.81
CA THR A 39 2.32 -8.08 25.09
C THR A 39 2.09 -7.27 23.81
N GLY A 40 3.13 -7.09 23.00
CA GLY A 40 3.03 -6.43 21.69
C GLY A 40 2.05 -7.16 20.77
N GLY A 41 2.08 -8.49 20.76
CA GLY A 41 1.13 -9.29 19.98
C GLY A 41 -0.32 -9.16 20.47
N CYS A 42 -0.54 -9.09 21.79
CA CYS A 42 -1.88 -8.86 22.37
C CYS A 42 -2.41 -7.46 22.02
N ILE A 43 -1.55 -6.45 22.17
CA ILE A 43 -1.91 -5.06 21.80
C ILE A 43 -2.19 -4.97 20.30
N GLY A 44 -1.34 -5.55 19.47
CA GLY A 44 -1.53 -5.58 18.01
C GLY A 44 -2.82 -6.28 17.60
N TYR A 45 -3.17 -7.37 18.27
CA TYR A 45 -4.45 -8.07 18.05
C TYR A 45 -5.65 -7.21 18.45
N ALA A 46 -5.59 -6.55 19.62
CA ALA A 46 -6.65 -5.67 20.07
C ALA A 46 -6.84 -4.45 19.14
N LEU A 47 -5.73 -3.84 18.68
CA LEU A 47 -5.77 -2.75 17.69
C LEU A 47 -6.27 -3.24 16.33
N GLY A 48 -5.89 -4.44 15.91
CA GLY A 48 -6.41 -5.07 14.70
C GLY A 48 -7.90 -5.34 14.78
N ALA A 49 -8.40 -5.84 15.91
CA ALA A 49 -9.82 -6.07 16.14
C ALA A 49 -10.62 -4.75 16.14
N LEU A 50 -10.05 -3.68 16.73
CA LEU A 50 -10.63 -2.34 16.70
C LEU A 50 -10.67 -1.78 15.26
N ALA A 51 -9.60 -1.98 14.50
CA ALA A 51 -9.54 -1.58 13.10
C ALA A 51 -10.57 -2.35 12.24
N LEU A 52 -10.72 -3.66 12.46
CA LEU A 52 -11.74 -4.47 11.78
C LEU A 52 -13.17 -4.06 12.16
N TRP A 53 -13.39 -3.60 13.38
CA TRP A 53 -14.69 -3.08 13.81
C TRP A 53 -15.01 -1.71 13.15
N LEU A 54 -13.99 -0.87 12.93
CA LEU A 54 -14.12 0.41 12.22
C LEU A 54 -14.25 0.25 10.71
N LEU A 55 -13.75 -0.86 10.15
CA LEU A 55 -13.84 -1.14 8.72
C LEU A 55 -15.17 -1.82 8.39
N PRO A 56 -15.87 -1.39 7.33
CA PRO A 56 -17.04 -2.09 6.86
C PRO A 56 -16.67 -3.54 6.48
N SER A 57 -17.57 -4.50 6.74
CA SER A 57 -17.33 -5.91 6.45
C SER A 57 -17.02 -6.09 4.95
N ARG A 58 -16.03 -6.93 4.64
CA ARG A 58 -15.57 -7.21 3.27
C ARG A 58 -16.71 -7.59 2.33
N ASP A 59 -17.63 -8.41 2.82
CA ASP A 59 -18.79 -8.89 2.05
C ASP A 59 -19.74 -7.75 1.65
N LYS A 60 -19.94 -6.77 2.54
CA LYS A 60 -20.73 -5.56 2.22
C LYS A 60 -20.02 -4.65 1.22
N ILE A 61 -18.69 -4.52 1.34
CA ILE A 61 -17.90 -3.72 0.39
C ILE A 61 -17.91 -4.38 -0.99
N ASP A 62 -17.76 -5.70 -1.05
CA ASP A 62 -17.77 -6.44 -2.31
C ASP A 62 -19.17 -6.47 -2.95
N GLU A 63 -20.25 -6.60 -2.16
CA GLU A 63 -21.61 -6.43 -2.65
C GLU A 63 -21.94 -5.01 -3.12
N GLU A 64 -21.55 -3.99 -2.36
CA GLU A 64 -21.74 -2.60 -2.76
C GLU A 64 -20.85 -2.22 -3.95
N ALA A 65 -19.63 -2.73 -4.04
CA ALA A 65 -18.75 -2.56 -5.19
C ALA A 65 -19.27 -3.29 -6.43
N LEU A 66 -19.82 -4.47 -6.28
CA LEU A 66 -20.53 -5.22 -7.34
C LEU A 66 -21.80 -4.48 -7.79
N LYS A 67 -22.60 -3.98 -6.85
CA LYS A 67 -23.83 -3.21 -7.14
C LYS A 67 -23.56 -1.85 -7.77
N ALA A 68 -22.47 -1.18 -7.35
CA ALA A 68 -22.05 0.12 -7.87
C ALA A 68 -21.29 0.02 -9.22
N GLY A 69 -21.00 -1.17 -9.67
CA GLY A 69 -20.48 -1.50 -11.01
C GLY A 69 -19.07 -1.01 -11.36
N SER A 70 -18.52 -0.02 -10.67
CA SER A 70 -17.24 0.58 -11.05
C SER A 70 -16.44 1.21 -9.89
N GLN A 71 -16.96 1.18 -8.67
CA GLN A 71 -16.28 1.85 -7.56
C GLN A 71 -15.23 0.94 -6.90
N VAL A 72 -13.98 1.39 -6.92
CA VAL A 72 -12.87 0.77 -6.19
C VAL A 72 -12.73 1.45 -4.84
N SER A 73 -12.71 0.67 -3.74
CA SER A 73 -12.53 1.20 -2.40
C SER A 73 -11.18 1.92 -2.28
N GLN A 74 -11.16 3.08 -1.59
CA GLN A 74 -9.92 3.84 -1.37
C GLN A 74 -8.92 3.09 -0.49
N ILE A 75 -9.37 2.16 0.34
CA ILE A 75 -8.50 1.25 1.10
C ILE A 75 -7.70 0.35 0.14
N ARG A 76 -8.34 -0.19 -0.91
CA ARG A 76 -7.64 -0.96 -1.95
C ARG A 76 -6.60 -0.11 -2.69
N VAL A 77 -6.94 1.15 -2.97
CA VAL A 77 -6.00 2.09 -3.60
C VAL A 77 -4.81 2.37 -2.68
N GLY A 78 -5.04 2.68 -1.40
CA GLY A 78 -3.98 2.89 -0.42
C GLY A 78 -3.08 1.67 -0.26
N LEU A 79 -3.66 0.47 -0.16
CA LEU A 79 -2.92 -0.79 -0.10
C LEU A 79 -2.09 -1.05 -1.37
N SER A 80 -2.64 -0.72 -2.55
CA SER A 80 -1.91 -0.80 -3.81
C SER A 80 -0.66 0.10 -3.81
N LEU A 81 -0.77 1.34 -3.34
CA LEU A 81 0.36 2.26 -3.24
C LEU A 81 1.44 1.75 -2.29
N LEU A 82 1.04 1.16 -1.17
CA LEU A 82 1.96 0.56 -0.21
C LEU A 82 2.70 -0.64 -0.83
N ILE A 83 1.99 -1.53 -1.50
CA ILE A 83 2.57 -2.69 -2.21
C ILE A 83 3.54 -2.20 -3.30
N ASP A 84 3.14 -1.22 -4.10
CA ASP A 84 3.97 -0.64 -5.16
C ASP A 84 5.26 -0.04 -4.58
N THR A 85 5.17 0.68 -3.46
CA THR A 85 6.33 1.25 -2.78
C THR A 85 7.30 0.17 -2.28
N ILE A 86 6.78 -0.92 -1.70
CA ILE A 86 7.60 -2.06 -1.25
C ILE A 86 8.28 -2.73 -2.44
N ILE A 87 7.55 -2.98 -3.53
CA ILE A 87 8.09 -3.60 -4.75
C ILE A 87 9.24 -2.78 -5.34
N VAL A 88 9.14 -1.45 -5.31
CA VAL A 88 10.20 -0.57 -5.80
C VAL A 88 11.35 -0.46 -4.80
N ALA A 89 11.06 -0.48 -3.50
CA ALA A 89 12.08 -0.35 -2.45
C ALA A 89 13.04 -1.55 -2.41
N ILE A 90 12.58 -2.77 -2.66
CA ILE A 90 13.42 -3.97 -2.61
C ILE A 90 14.60 -3.89 -3.63
N PRO A 91 14.37 -3.76 -4.95
CA PRO A 91 15.46 -3.67 -5.91
C PRO A 91 16.30 -2.40 -5.74
N TYR A 92 15.69 -1.29 -5.30
CA TYR A 92 16.43 -0.08 -5.02
C TYR A 92 17.49 -0.29 -3.93
N ASN A 93 17.13 -0.90 -2.80
CA ASN A 93 18.07 -1.16 -1.70
C ASN A 93 19.16 -2.18 -2.08
N LEU A 94 18.87 -3.08 -3.02
CA LEU A 94 19.86 -4.05 -3.53
C LEU A 94 20.80 -3.46 -4.58
N SER A 95 20.43 -2.36 -5.24
CA SER A 95 21.17 -1.82 -6.40
C SER A 95 22.37 -0.94 -6.06
N ASN A 96 22.59 -0.57 -4.79
CA ASN A 96 23.65 0.37 -4.35
C ASN A 96 23.75 1.64 -5.21
N THR A 97 22.62 2.11 -5.75
CA THR A 97 22.59 3.29 -6.63
C THR A 97 22.71 4.59 -5.84
N THR A 98 23.30 5.61 -6.45
CA THR A 98 23.37 6.98 -5.91
C THR A 98 22.15 7.82 -6.28
N ILE A 99 21.25 7.32 -7.12
CA ILE A 99 20.05 8.03 -7.56
C ILE A 99 19.05 8.08 -6.39
N PRO A 100 18.41 9.22 -6.11
CA PRO A 100 17.42 9.32 -5.04
C PRO A 100 16.25 8.38 -5.22
N PHE A 101 15.78 7.75 -4.14
CA PHE A 101 14.64 6.83 -4.17
C PHE A 101 13.36 7.49 -4.70
N SER A 102 13.14 8.76 -4.37
CA SER A 102 12.02 9.55 -4.86
C SER A 102 11.95 9.62 -6.39
N LEU A 103 13.11 9.63 -7.08
CA LEU A 103 13.14 9.61 -8.55
C LEU A 103 12.71 8.25 -9.11
N PHE A 104 13.10 7.15 -8.47
CA PHE A 104 12.64 5.80 -8.87
C PHE A 104 11.12 5.66 -8.71
N ILE A 105 10.58 6.13 -7.59
CA ILE A 105 9.14 6.14 -7.34
C ILE A 105 8.41 7.02 -8.36
N ALA A 106 8.94 8.22 -8.65
CA ALA A 106 8.35 9.10 -9.66
C ALA A 106 8.28 8.42 -11.03
N LEU A 107 9.39 7.81 -11.45
CA LEU A 107 9.48 7.10 -12.72
C LEU A 107 8.52 5.91 -12.77
N TYR A 108 8.45 5.13 -11.70
CA TYR A 108 7.56 3.99 -11.59
C TYR A 108 6.08 4.39 -11.75
N PHE A 109 5.61 5.35 -10.95
CA PHE A 109 4.20 5.78 -11.00
C PHE A 109 3.85 6.62 -12.22
N ALA A 110 4.83 7.26 -12.89
CA ALA A 110 4.60 7.99 -14.13
C ALA A 110 4.60 7.06 -15.35
N VAL A 111 5.50 6.07 -15.42
CA VAL A 111 5.75 5.28 -16.63
C VAL A 111 4.94 3.97 -16.65
N ILE A 112 4.94 3.21 -15.55
CA ILE A 112 4.30 1.89 -15.53
C ILE A 112 2.82 1.94 -15.90
N PRO A 113 1.99 2.87 -15.36
CA PRO A 113 0.58 2.93 -15.73
C PRO A 113 0.30 3.39 -17.16
N LEU A 114 1.28 3.94 -17.88
CA LEU A 114 1.11 4.32 -19.28
C LEU A 114 0.88 3.11 -20.18
N PHE A 115 1.51 1.97 -19.89
CA PHE A 115 1.37 0.76 -20.70
C PHE A 115 -0.01 0.12 -20.53
N ASN A 116 -0.33 -0.34 -19.32
CA ASN A 116 -1.51 -1.17 -19.05
C ASN A 116 -2.58 -0.50 -18.17
N ARG A 117 -2.46 0.79 -17.88
CA ARG A 117 -3.31 1.50 -16.91
C ARG A 117 -3.31 0.86 -15.51
N LYS A 118 -2.30 0.06 -15.20
CA LYS A 118 -2.15 -0.64 -13.93
C LYS A 118 -0.74 -0.42 -13.41
N THR A 119 -0.60 -0.29 -12.09
CA THR A 119 0.65 -0.53 -11.38
C THR A 119 0.69 -1.99 -10.96
N LEU A 120 1.83 -2.49 -10.47
CA LEU A 120 1.92 -3.87 -10.00
C LEU A 120 0.99 -4.12 -8.81
N GLY A 121 0.91 -3.18 -7.85
CA GLY A 121 -0.02 -3.25 -6.73
C GLY A 121 -1.48 -3.19 -7.18
N SER A 122 -1.83 -2.33 -8.15
CA SER A 122 -3.19 -2.25 -8.68
C SER A 122 -3.57 -3.49 -9.49
N ALA A 123 -2.62 -4.14 -10.17
CA ALA A 123 -2.84 -5.40 -10.86
C ALA A 123 -3.12 -6.54 -9.88
N LEU A 124 -2.35 -6.61 -8.79
CA LEU A 124 -2.57 -7.58 -7.71
C LEU A 124 -3.94 -7.41 -7.05
N LEU A 125 -4.37 -6.17 -6.85
CA LEU A 125 -5.67 -5.84 -6.26
C LEU A 125 -6.80 -5.71 -7.30
N ARG A 126 -6.58 -6.14 -8.54
CA ARG A 126 -7.59 -6.28 -9.60
C ARG A 126 -8.37 -5.00 -9.91
N PHE A 127 -7.67 -3.88 -10.07
CA PHE A 127 -8.25 -2.64 -10.58
C PHE A 127 -7.31 -1.92 -11.55
N LYS A 128 -7.85 -1.00 -12.33
CA LYS A 128 -7.11 -0.19 -13.30
C LYS A 128 -7.45 1.28 -13.14
N LEU A 129 -6.50 2.15 -13.54
CA LEU A 129 -6.69 3.58 -13.61
C LEU A 129 -7.51 3.94 -14.85
N SER A 130 -8.44 4.85 -14.68
CA SER A 130 -9.26 5.43 -15.75
C SER A 130 -9.11 6.95 -15.75
N TYR A 131 -9.03 7.53 -16.94
CA TYR A 131 -8.93 8.97 -17.17
C TYR A 131 -9.93 9.38 -18.24
N GLU A 132 -10.67 10.45 -18.03
CA GLU A 132 -11.63 10.96 -19.01
C GLU A 132 -10.95 11.58 -20.23
N LYS A 133 -9.85 12.32 -20.03
CA LYS A 133 -9.09 13.00 -21.09
C LYS A 133 -7.59 13.01 -20.79
N GLN A 134 -6.75 13.19 -21.82
CA GLN A 134 -5.30 13.41 -21.70
C GLN A 134 -4.57 12.40 -20.82
N ARG A 135 -4.74 11.12 -21.10
CA ARG A 135 -4.20 9.98 -20.32
C ARG A 135 -2.74 10.15 -19.91
N ILE A 136 -1.86 10.52 -20.87
CA ILE A 136 -0.41 10.58 -20.62
C ILE A 136 -0.08 11.67 -19.60
N SER A 137 -0.52 12.90 -19.85
CA SER A 137 -0.25 14.04 -18.97
C SER A 137 -0.80 13.83 -17.56
N ARG A 138 -2.02 13.30 -17.45
CA ARG A 138 -2.65 13.03 -16.13
C ARG A 138 -2.01 11.88 -15.38
N THR A 139 -1.53 10.86 -16.08
CA THR A 139 -0.77 9.77 -15.43
C THR A 139 0.56 10.29 -14.90
N MET A 140 1.28 11.10 -15.67
CA MET A 140 2.52 11.72 -15.22
C MET A 140 2.28 12.67 -14.04
N LEU A 141 1.26 13.52 -14.12
CA LEU A 141 0.87 14.41 -13.03
C LEU A 141 0.54 13.62 -11.75
N ARG A 142 -0.21 12.53 -11.87
CA ARG A 142 -0.53 11.67 -10.74
C ARG A 142 0.74 11.06 -10.13
N GLY A 143 1.64 10.52 -10.94
CA GLY A 143 2.92 9.96 -10.48
C GLY A 143 3.77 10.99 -9.74
N LEU A 144 3.86 12.20 -10.29
CA LEU A 144 4.56 13.32 -9.65
C LEU A 144 3.92 13.70 -8.30
N LEU A 145 2.60 13.83 -8.25
CA LEU A 145 1.87 14.17 -7.02
C LEU A 145 2.05 13.10 -5.94
N ILE A 146 1.99 11.81 -6.29
CA ILE A 146 2.25 10.71 -5.36
C ILE A 146 3.67 10.81 -4.81
N THR A 147 4.66 11.07 -5.65
CA THR A 147 6.06 11.21 -5.25
C THR A 147 6.26 12.39 -4.31
N ILE A 148 5.70 13.55 -4.63
CA ILE A 148 5.75 14.72 -3.76
C ILE A 148 5.13 14.41 -2.40
N TYR A 149 3.94 13.81 -2.42
CA TYR A 149 3.15 13.57 -1.23
C TYR A 149 3.78 12.55 -0.26
N PHE A 150 4.24 11.41 -0.78
CA PHE A 150 4.70 10.30 0.05
C PHE A 150 6.22 10.23 0.24
N HIS A 151 6.99 10.92 -0.61
CA HIS A 151 8.45 10.81 -0.60
C HIS A 151 9.13 12.16 -0.46
N LEU A 152 8.86 13.12 -1.33
CA LEU A 152 9.60 14.38 -1.35
C LEU A 152 9.40 15.20 -0.06
N ILE A 153 8.18 15.26 0.46
CA ILE A 153 7.87 15.99 1.71
C ILE A 153 8.56 15.32 2.92
N PRO A 154 8.43 13.99 3.15
CA PRO A 154 9.18 13.31 4.20
C PRO A 154 10.70 13.42 4.05
N ASP A 155 11.24 13.25 2.83
CA ASP A 155 12.68 13.33 2.57
C ASP A 155 13.23 14.74 2.87
N SER A 156 12.48 15.79 2.54
CA SER A 156 12.85 17.17 2.88
C SER A 156 12.90 17.40 4.38
N LEU A 157 12.03 16.78 5.15
CA LEU A 157 12.04 16.84 6.60
C LEU A 157 13.26 16.12 7.19
N LEU A 158 13.62 14.95 6.67
CA LEU A 158 14.82 14.21 7.05
C LEU A 158 16.09 15.00 6.71
N PHE A 159 16.14 15.64 5.53
CA PHE A 159 17.24 16.50 5.15
C PHE A 159 17.43 17.67 6.13
N LEU A 160 16.34 18.35 6.49
CA LEU A 160 16.38 19.44 7.48
C LEU A 160 16.86 18.96 8.85
N THR A 161 16.43 17.76 9.28
CA THR A 161 16.89 17.17 10.55
C THR A 161 18.40 16.90 10.54
N ASN A 162 18.93 16.40 9.42
CA ASN A 162 20.35 16.14 9.26
C ASN A 162 21.18 17.44 9.25
N GLU A 163 20.70 18.51 8.62
CA GLU A 163 21.36 19.81 8.63
C GLU A 163 21.32 20.46 10.03
N PHE A 164 20.23 20.28 10.78
CA PHE A 164 20.14 20.74 12.17
C PHE A 164 21.20 20.09 13.07
N ASN A 165 21.41 18.78 12.91
CA ASN A 165 22.45 18.08 13.68
C ASN A 165 23.88 18.65 13.46
N LYS A 166 24.09 19.31 12.31
CA LYS A 166 25.36 19.99 12.00
C LYS A 166 25.40 21.42 12.55
N THR A 167 24.28 22.11 12.62
CA THR A 167 24.15 23.51 13.04
C THR A 167 22.97 23.72 13.97
N PRO A 168 23.06 23.30 15.25
CA PRO A 168 21.91 23.29 16.17
C PRO A 168 21.33 24.66 16.51
N ASP A 169 22.09 25.73 16.35
CA ASP A 169 21.65 27.11 16.67
C ASP A 169 20.95 27.84 15.51
N SER A 170 20.55 27.11 14.46
CA SER A 170 19.86 27.70 13.32
C SER A 170 18.43 28.11 13.69
N MET A 171 18.18 29.42 13.83
CA MET A 171 16.84 29.99 14.03
C MET A 171 15.85 29.51 12.96
N LEU A 172 16.31 29.30 11.74
CA LEU A 172 15.55 28.87 10.60
C LEU A 172 15.02 27.44 10.80
N PHE A 173 15.81 26.57 11.41
CA PHE A 173 15.38 25.21 11.74
C PHE A 173 14.31 25.21 12.86
N LEU A 174 14.55 25.95 13.95
CA LEU A 174 13.61 26.02 15.07
C LEU A 174 12.21 26.50 14.65
N THR A 175 12.12 27.30 13.60
CA THR A 175 10.84 27.80 13.08
C THR A 175 10.25 26.92 11.99
N LEU A 176 11.02 26.46 11.02
CA LEU A 176 10.49 25.70 9.87
C LEU A 176 10.19 24.23 10.18
N PHE A 177 11.03 23.59 10.99
CA PHE A 177 10.86 22.16 11.29
C PHE A 177 9.51 21.84 11.94
N PRO A 178 9.06 22.50 13.03
CA PRO A 178 7.76 22.19 13.62
C PRO A 178 6.59 22.50 12.69
N ILE A 179 6.69 23.51 11.84
CA ILE A 179 5.65 23.86 10.86
C ILE A 179 5.55 22.74 9.79
N MET A 180 6.68 22.30 9.24
CA MET A 180 6.70 21.22 8.25
C MET A 180 6.25 19.89 8.84
N PHE A 181 6.66 19.60 10.07
CA PHE A 181 6.25 18.39 10.77
C PHE A 181 4.75 18.38 11.07
N ALA A 182 4.20 19.50 11.53
CA ALA A 182 2.76 19.66 11.72
C ALA A 182 1.97 19.54 10.40
N ALA A 183 2.48 20.13 9.32
CA ALA A 183 1.88 19.99 7.99
C ALA A 183 1.88 18.54 7.50
N LEU A 184 2.94 17.78 7.75
CA LEU A 184 3.05 16.36 7.41
C LEU A 184 2.05 15.51 8.19
N ILE A 185 1.92 15.76 9.50
CA ILE A 185 0.91 15.10 10.35
C ILE A 185 -0.50 15.40 9.85
N LEU A 186 -0.79 16.66 9.57
CA LEU A 186 -2.10 17.07 9.04
C LEU A 186 -2.40 16.40 7.71
N LEU A 187 -1.43 16.33 6.82
CA LEU A 187 -1.54 15.67 5.53
C LEU A 187 -1.81 14.16 5.70
N PHE A 188 -1.13 13.51 6.63
CA PHE A 188 -1.36 12.11 6.97
C PHE A 188 -2.78 11.89 7.52
N ILE A 189 -3.23 12.72 8.46
CA ILE A 189 -4.59 12.65 9.01
C ILE A 189 -5.63 12.82 7.91
N ILE A 190 -5.46 13.80 7.02
CA ILE A 190 -6.37 14.01 5.87
C ILE A 190 -6.41 12.76 4.99
N THR A 191 -5.27 12.14 4.71
CA THR A 191 -5.19 10.91 3.90
C THR A 191 -5.97 9.78 4.53
N VAL A 192 -5.78 9.54 5.83
CA VAL A 192 -6.48 8.49 6.58
C VAL A 192 -7.99 8.76 6.59
N VAL A 193 -8.40 10.00 6.85
CA VAL A 193 -9.83 10.39 6.85
C VAL A 193 -10.45 10.17 5.47
N LEU A 194 -9.79 10.59 4.40
CA LEU A 194 -10.29 10.38 3.03
C LEU A 194 -10.40 8.89 2.70
N MET A 195 -9.42 8.07 3.13
CA MET A 195 -9.44 6.63 2.96
C MET A 195 -10.61 5.98 3.70
N LEU A 196 -10.84 6.33 4.97
CA LEU A 196 -11.94 5.81 5.79
C LEU A 196 -13.32 6.25 5.27
N MET A 197 -13.43 7.47 4.77
CA MET A 197 -14.66 7.98 4.15
C MET A 197 -14.86 7.48 2.71
N ASN A 198 -14.00 6.63 2.20
CA ASN A 198 -13.99 6.14 0.81
C ASN A 198 -14.03 7.28 -0.24
N LYS A 199 -13.43 8.43 0.08
CA LYS A 199 -13.32 9.58 -0.83
C LYS A 199 -11.97 9.58 -1.52
N ARG A 200 -11.96 9.99 -2.81
CA ARG A 200 -10.73 10.05 -3.62
C ARG A 200 -9.64 10.85 -2.92
N PHE A 201 -8.42 10.33 -2.96
CA PHE A 201 -7.23 11.02 -2.45
C PHE A 201 -7.00 12.37 -3.13
N LEU A 202 -6.26 13.27 -2.49
CA LEU A 202 -5.97 14.60 -3.03
C LEU A 202 -5.25 14.52 -4.37
N PHE A 203 -4.23 13.65 -4.50
CA PHE A 203 -3.49 13.48 -5.75
C PHE A 203 -4.36 12.90 -6.88
N ASP A 204 -5.36 12.08 -6.58
CA ASP A 204 -6.31 11.56 -7.57
C ASP A 204 -7.31 12.62 -8.03
N ARG A 205 -7.76 13.49 -7.11
CA ARG A 205 -8.63 14.61 -7.45
C ARG A 205 -7.92 15.61 -8.35
N LEU A 206 -6.68 15.98 -8.02
CA LEU A 206 -5.87 16.94 -8.78
C LEU A 206 -5.49 16.40 -10.16
N SER A 207 -5.19 15.11 -10.27
CA SER A 207 -4.89 14.48 -11.56
C SER A 207 -6.13 14.11 -12.37
N GLY A 208 -7.33 14.18 -11.78
CA GLY A 208 -8.59 13.75 -12.41
C GLY A 208 -8.61 12.25 -12.71
N SER A 209 -7.91 11.44 -11.90
CA SER A 209 -7.89 9.98 -12.03
C SER A 209 -9.10 9.36 -11.35
N SER A 210 -9.59 8.28 -11.93
CA SER A 210 -10.61 7.40 -11.39
C SER A 210 -10.15 5.96 -11.47
N TYR A 211 -10.87 5.06 -10.81
CA TYR A 211 -10.53 3.65 -10.74
C TYR A 211 -11.70 2.81 -11.21
N THR A 212 -11.39 1.75 -11.96
CA THR A 212 -12.38 0.75 -12.39
C THR A 212 -11.92 -0.64 -11.97
N SER A 213 -12.82 -1.42 -11.39
CA SER A 213 -12.55 -2.81 -11.05
C SER A 213 -12.38 -3.65 -12.32
N THR A 214 -11.44 -4.59 -12.30
CA THR A 214 -11.27 -5.55 -13.40
C THR A 214 -12.03 -6.86 -13.16
N VAL A 215 -12.51 -7.10 -11.95
CA VAL A 215 -13.28 -8.30 -11.58
C VAL A 215 -14.60 -8.36 -12.36
N GLN A 216 -15.25 -7.25 -12.55
CA GLN A 216 -16.53 -7.14 -13.21
C GLN A 216 -16.45 -7.38 -14.74
N ASN A 217 -15.36 -6.93 -15.37
CA ASN A 217 -15.15 -7.21 -16.79
C ASN A 217 -14.89 -8.70 -17.07
N GLU A 218 -14.29 -9.43 -16.11
CA GLU A 218 -14.09 -10.87 -16.24
C GLU A 218 -15.41 -11.63 -16.07
N GLN A 219 -16.27 -11.20 -15.16
CA GLN A 219 -17.59 -11.83 -14.95
C GLN A 219 -18.55 -11.55 -16.10
N SER A 220 -18.64 -10.34 -16.62
CA SER A 220 -19.44 -10.04 -17.81
C SER A 220 -18.97 -10.83 -19.02
N ALA A 221 -17.64 -10.92 -19.24
CA ALA A 221 -17.10 -11.73 -20.34
C ALA A 221 -17.40 -13.22 -20.19
N VAL A 222 -17.44 -13.74 -18.96
CA VAL A 222 -17.83 -15.15 -18.69
C VAL A 222 -19.32 -15.36 -18.93
N ILE A 223 -20.17 -14.43 -18.49
CA ILE A 223 -21.62 -14.50 -18.70
C ILE A 223 -21.93 -14.45 -20.20
N ASP A 224 -21.35 -13.50 -20.93
CA ASP A 224 -21.52 -13.38 -22.39
C ASP A 224 -21.07 -14.64 -23.14
N THR A 225 -20.00 -15.29 -22.67
CA THR A 225 -19.50 -16.54 -23.27
C THR A 225 -20.44 -17.71 -22.99
N VAL A 226 -20.99 -17.80 -21.77
CA VAL A 226 -21.94 -18.85 -21.37
C VAL A 226 -23.28 -18.68 -22.11
N GLU A 227 -23.79 -17.45 -22.23
CA GLU A 227 -25.00 -17.16 -22.99
C GLU A 227 -24.84 -17.50 -24.46
N THR A 228 -23.71 -17.11 -25.09
CA THR A 228 -23.40 -17.44 -26.48
C THR A 228 -23.30 -18.96 -26.71
N GLN A 229 -22.71 -19.71 -25.77
CA GLN A 229 -22.66 -21.18 -25.85
C GLN A 229 -24.03 -21.83 -25.67
N ALA A 230 -24.84 -21.30 -24.78
CA ALA A 230 -26.20 -21.80 -24.58
C ALA A 230 -27.13 -21.57 -25.80
N GLU A 231 -26.99 -20.38 -26.43
CA GLU A 231 -27.69 -20.07 -27.68
C GLU A 231 -27.26 -20.97 -28.84
N THR A 232 -25.94 -21.21 -28.98
CA THR A 232 -25.39 -22.10 -30.02
C THR A 232 -25.85 -23.55 -29.83
N GLN A 233 -25.94 -24.01 -28.58
CA GLN A 233 -26.47 -25.37 -28.28
C GLN A 233 -27.96 -25.48 -28.56
N ALA A 234 -28.74 -24.45 -28.20
CA ALA A 234 -30.18 -24.42 -28.45
C ALA A 234 -30.52 -24.34 -29.95
N GLU A 235 -29.67 -23.69 -30.78
CA GLU A 235 -29.84 -23.72 -32.23
C GLU A 235 -29.49 -25.11 -32.83
N ALA A 236 -28.39 -25.72 -32.35
CA ALA A 236 -28.00 -27.05 -32.82
C ALA A 236 -29.04 -28.16 -32.46
N GLU A 237 -29.79 -28.01 -31.38
CA GLU A 237 -30.85 -28.92 -30.95
C GLU A 237 -32.14 -28.74 -31.78
N LYS A 238 -32.37 -27.58 -32.41
CA LYS A 238 -33.51 -27.31 -33.27
C LYS A 238 -33.36 -27.84 -34.70
N ASP A 239 -32.11 -28.11 -35.10
CA ASP A 239 -31.80 -28.61 -36.47
C ASP A 239 -31.74 -30.15 -36.55
N ILE A 240 -32.03 -30.86 -35.45
CA ILE A 240 -32.17 -32.31 -35.35
C ILE A 240 -33.66 -32.70 -35.22
#